data_05dc196df2b683e29866fdb9a290746d
#
_entry.id   05dc196df2b683e29866fdb9a290746d
#
_cell.length_a   1.000
_cell.length_b   1.000
_cell.length_c   1.000
_cell.angle_alpha   90.00
_cell.angle_beta   90.00
_cell.angle_gamma   90.00
#
_symmetry.space_group_name_H-M   'P 1'
#
loop_
_entity.id
_entity.type
_entity.pdbx_description
1 polymer ?
#
loop_
_entity_poly.entity_id
_entity_poly.type
_entity_poly.pdbx_seq_one_letter_code
_entity_poly.pdbx_strand_id
1 'polypeptide(L)'
;MKISIKPDLEKARAIREMTQNRKKFVKDYKGKIFTTIICENYYEIIKELSTALFLSKGFKFVGEYAHKDLIIETIKLVNLDESFLVFLDDLRVRRNGSL
;
A
#
# COMPACT_ATOMS: atom_id res chain seq x y z
N MET A 1 1.11 14.74 -3.87
CA MET A 1 1.13 15.27 -5.24
C MET A 1 1.63 14.19 -6.20
N LYS A 2 0.85 13.92 -7.22
CA LYS A 2 1.19 12.94 -8.27
C LYS A 2 2.01 13.62 -9.34
N ILE A 3 3.17 13.07 -9.67
CA ILE A 3 4.04 13.58 -10.73
C ILE A 3 4.26 12.52 -11.80
N SER A 4 4.43 12.96 -13.05
CA SER A 4 4.79 12.07 -14.15
C SER A 4 6.28 11.78 -14.14
N ILE A 5 6.62 10.51 -14.35
CA ILE A 5 8.00 10.07 -14.47
C ILE A 5 8.08 9.08 -15.65
N LYS A 6 9.28 8.70 -16.04
CA LYS A 6 9.45 7.59 -16.96
C LYS A 6 8.98 6.31 -16.26
N PRO A 7 8.17 5.46 -16.91
CA PRO A 7 7.75 4.19 -16.30
C PRO A 7 8.95 3.39 -15.81
N ASP A 8 8.88 2.91 -14.58
CA ASP A 8 9.98 2.17 -13.95
C ASP A 8 9.52 0.74 -13.64
N LEU A 9 9.59 -0.11 -14.67
CA LEU A 9 9.14 -1.51 -14.57
C LEU A 9 10.04 -2.35 -13.68
N GLU A 10 11.33 -2.05 -13.67
CA GLU A 10 12.29 -2.78 -12.85
C GLU A 10 12.04 -2.54 -11.36
N LYS A 11 11.87 -1.27 -10.97
CA LYS A 11 11.56 -0.92 -9.59
C LYS A 11 10.20 -1.47 -9.17
N ALA A 12 9.20 -1.42 -10.05
CA ALA A 12 7.88 -1.98 -9.81
C ALA A 12 7.96 -3.49 -9.54
N ARG A 13 8.78 -4.20 -10.30
CA ARG A 13 9.00 -5.64 -10.10
C ARG A 13 9.65 -5.92 -8.75
N ALA A 14 10.69 -5.16 -8.42
CA ALA A 14 11.38 -5.31 -7.13
C ALA A 14 10.44 -5.11 -5.95
N ILE A 15 9.58 -4.10 -6.02
CA ILE A 15 8.57 -3.83 -4.99
C ILE A 15 7.58 -5.00 -4.89
N ARG A 16 7.12 -5.54 -6.02
CA ARG A 16 6.21 -6.69 -6.02
C ARG A 16 6.84 -7.92 -5.39
N GLU A 17 8.12 -8.18 -5.66
CA GLU A 17 8.83 -9.30 -5.05
C GLU A 17 8.95 -9.14 -3.54
N MET A 18 9.29 -7.93 -3.08
CA MET A 18 9.33 -7.61 -1.66
C MET A 18 7.95 -7.83 -1.01
N THR A 19 6.88 -7.43 -1.69
CA THR A 19 5.51 -7.60 -1.21
C THR A 19 5.13 -9.07 -1.10
N GLN A 20 5.57 -9.92 -2.02
CA GLN A 20 5.33 -11.37 -1.92
C GLN A 20 5.96 -11.95 -0.66
N ASN A 21 7.15 -11.51 -0.30
CA ASN A 21 7.80 -11.94 0.94
C ASN A 21 7.03 -11.46 2.17
N ARG A 22 6.51 -10.25 2.14
CA ARG A 22 5.67 -9.71 3.21
C ARG A 22 4.37 -10.50 3.36
N LYS A 23 3.75 -10.90 2.24
CA LYS A 23 2.55 -11.75 2.27
C LYS A 23 2.82 -13.10 2.92
N LYS A 24 3.95 -13.72 2.64
CA LYS A 24 4.36 -14.98 3.29
C LYS A 24 4.49 -14.81 4.78
N PHE A 25 5.14 -13.72 5.21
CA PHE A 25 5.29 -13.40 6.63
C PHE A 25 3.93 -13.28 7.32
N VAL A 26 2.99 -12.54 6.73
CA VAL A 26 1.65 -12.37 7.29
C VAL A 26 0.90 -13.70 7.36
N LYS A 27 1.04 -14.54 6.34
CA LYS A 27 0.41 -15.85 6.29
C LYS A 27 0.90 -16.74 7.43
N ASP A 28 2.19 -16.72 7.72
CA ASP A 28 2.79 -17.52 8.80
C ASP A 28 2.32 -17.08 10.18
N TYR A 29 1.92 -15.82 10.31
CA TYR A 29 1.39 -15.27 11.56
C TYR A 29 -0.13 -15.38 11.68
N LYS A 30 -0.81 -15.91 10.67
CA LYS A 30 -2.26 -16.04 10.65
C LYS A 30 -2.73 -16.91 11.81
N GLY A 31 -3.65 -16.38 12.61
CA GLY A 31 -4.17 -17.07 13.79
C GLY A 31 -3.42 -16.78 15.09
N LYS A 32 -2.36 -15.98 15.05
CA LYS A 32 -1.65 -15.53 16.23
C LYS A 32 -2.12 -14.13 16.62
N ILE A 33 -1.94 -13.78 17.91
CA ILE A 33 -2.61 -12.65 18.56
C ILE A 33 -1.96 -11.28 18.26
N PHE A 34 -1.22 -11.12 17.18
CA PHE A 34 -0.55 -9.86 16.91
C PHE A 34 -1.34 -9.02 15.91
N THR A 35 -2.55 -8.60 16.29
CA THR A 35 -3.45 -7.82 15.45
C THR A 35 -2.80 -6.56 14.92
N THR A 36 -2.00 -5.88 15.72
CA THR A 36 -1.27 -4.67 15.31
C THR A 36 -0.29 -4.95 14.18
N ILE A 37 0.51 -6.01 14.34
CA ILE A 37 1.52 -6.41 13.34
C ILE A 37 0.82 -6.81 12.05
N ILE A 38 -0.29 -7.53 12.14
CA ILE A 38 -1.06 -7.95 10.99
C ILE A 38 -1.63 -6.73 10.26
N CYS A 39 -2.25 -5.79 10.98
CA CYS A 39 -2.79 -4.56 10.38
C CYS A 39 -1.71 -3.74 9.70
N GLU A 40 -0.55 -3.59 10.33
CA GLU A 40 0.59 -2.87 9.77
C GLU A 40 1.05 -3.52 8.47
N ASN A 41 1.17 -4.84 8.44
CA ASN A 41 1.62 -5.55 7.25
C ASN A 41 0.60 -5.48 6.12
N TYR A 42 -0.70 -5.59 6.39
CA TYR A 42 -1.72 -5.40 5.36
C TYR A 42 -1.68 -4.00 4.77
N TYR A 43 -1.53 -2.98 5.60
CA TYR A 43 -1.39 -1.61 5.11
C TYR A 43 -0.17 -1.48 4.20
N GLU A 44 0.97 -2.01 4.61
CA GLU A 44 2.21 -1.95 3.82
C GLU A 44 2.08 -2.69 2.50
N ILE A 45 1.42 -3.86 2.50
CA ILE A 45 1.18 -4.62 1.28
C ILE A 45 0.37 -3.79 0.28
N ILE A 46 -0.72 -3.18 0.72
CA ILE A 46 -1.58 -2.36 -0.13
C ILE A 46 -0.80 -1.16 -0.67
N LYS A 47 -0.07 -0.47 0.18
CA LYS A 47 0.76 0.68 -0.20
C LYS A 47 1.82 0.28 -1.23
N GLU A 48 2.52 -0.82 -1.00
CA GLU A 48 3.57 -1.29 -1.90
C GLU A 48 3.03 -1.69 -3.26
N LEU A 49 1.92 -2.44 -3.30
CA LEU A 49 1.29 -2.83 -4.56
C LEU A 49 0.78 -1.63 -5.34
N SER A 50 0.21 -0.65 -4.65
CA SER A 50 -0.24 0.61 -5.26
C SER A 50 0.94 1.39 -5.83
N THR A 51 2.04 1.48 -5.09
CA THR A 51 3.27 2.14 -5.55
C THR A 51 3.80 1.46 -6.81
N ALA A 52 3.88 0.13 -6.82
CA ALA A 52 4.36 -0.62 -7.98
C ALA A 52 3.47 -0.40 -9.20
N LEU A 53 2.15 -0.36 -9.01
CA LEU A 53 1.20 -0.11 -10.08
C LEU A 53 1.45 1.24 -10.74
N PHE A 54 1.57 2.31 -9.96
CA PHE A 54 1.78 3.66 -10.51
C PHE A 54 3.17 3.83 -11.11
N LEU A 55 4.20 3.24 -10.51
CA LEU A 55 5.55 3.25 -11.11
C LEU A 55 5.55 2.61 -12.50
N SER A 56 4.84 1.51 -12.66
CA SER A 56 4.72 0.84 -13.97
C SER A 56 3.98 1.70 -15.00
N LYS A 57 3.13 2.60 -14.54
CA LYS A 57 2.37 3.54 -15.40
C LYS A 57 3.09 4.87 -15.62
N GLY A 58 4.19 5.11 -14.94
CA GLY A 58 4.96 6.34 -15.07
C GLY A 58 4.52 7.46 -14.13
N PHE A 59 4.10 7.11 -12.93
CA PHE A 59 3.70 8.09 -11.92
C PHE A 59 4.36 7.81 -10.57
N LYS A 60 4.63 8.89 -9.85
CA LYS A 60 5.19 8.86 -8.51
C LYS A 60 4.44 9.86 -7.63
N PHE A 61 4.28 9.54 -6.36
CA PHE A 61 3.63 10.42 -5.38
C PHE A 61 4.68 10.99 -4.43
N VAL A 62 4.65 12.30 -4.24
CA VAL A 62 5.60 13.03 -3.40
C VAL A 62 4.87 13.99 -2.48
N GLY A 63 5.53 14.42 -1.41
CA GLY A 63 5.01 15.40 -0.47
C GLY A 63 4.43 14.79 0.78
N GLU A 64 3.90 15.65 1.64
CA GLU A 64 3.39 15.28 2.96
C GLU A 64 2.24 14.28 2.89
N TYR A 65 1.39 14.39 1.87
CA TYR A 65 0.21 13.53 1.71
C TYR A 65 0.39 12.47 0.64
N ALA A 66 1.64 12.09 0.34
CA ALA A 66 1.94 11.16 -0.74
C ALA A 66 1.23 9.81 -0.60
N HIS A 67 1.23 9.22 0.59
CA HIS A 67 0.58 7.92 0.82
C HIS A 67 -0.93 8.00 0.71
N LYS A 68 -1.54 9.07 1.23
CA LYS A 68 -2.98 9.29 1.13
C LYS A 68 -3.39 9.47 -0.32
N ASP A 69 -2.66 10.30 -1.07
CA ASP A 69 -2.93 10.55 -2.48
C ASP A 69 -2.80 9.28 -3.31
N LEU A 70 -1.78 8.48 -3.03
CA LEU A 70 -1.54 7.20 -3.69
C LEU A 70 -2.74 6.27 -3.50
N ILE A 71 -3.23 6.12 -2.29
CA ILE A 71 -4.35 5.24 -1.97
C ILE A 71 -5.63 5.72 -2.64
N ILE A 72 -5.92 7.02 -2.58
CA ILE A 72 -7.10 7.61 -3.24
C ILE A 72 -7.08 7.35 -4.74
N GLU A 73 -5.94 7.60 -5.39
CA GLU A 73 -5.80 7.38 -6.83
C GLU A 73 -5.91 5.90 -7.19
N THR A 74 -5.40 5.02 -6.35
CA THR A 74 -5.51 3.57 -6.56
C THR A 74 -6.97 3.13 -6.51
N ILE A 75 -7.73 3.62 -5.54
CA ILE A 75 -9.16 3.31 -5.40
C ILE A 75 -9.93 3.76 -6.63
N LYS A 76 -9.65 4.96 -7.14
CA LYS A 76 -10.26 5.47 -8.36
C LYS A 76 -9.90 4.62 -9.57
N LEU A 77 -8.64 4.23 -9.69
CA LEU A 77 -8.15 3.50 -10.84
C LEU A 77 -8.78 2.10 -10.93
N VAL A 78 -8.92 1.42 -9.80
CA VAL A 78 -9.48 0.07 -9.78
C VAL A 78 -10.99 0.05 -9.49
N ASN A 79 -11.59 1.22 -9.44
CA ASN A 79 -13.04 1.39 -9.25
C ASN A 79 -13.57 0.72 -7.99
N LEU A 80 -12.85 0.89 -6.88
CA LEU A 80 -13.27 0.38 -5.59
C LEU A 80 -14.23 1.34 -4.90
N ASP A 81 -15.03 0.81 -3.98
CA ASP A 81 -15.97 1.57 -3.16
C ASP A 81 -15.21 2.49 -2.20
N GLU A 82 -15.79 3.65 -1.91
CA GLU A 82 -15.24 4.59 -0.93
C GLU A 82 -15.14 4.00 0.48
N SER A 83 -15.99 3.04 0.81
CA SER A 83 -15.89 2.32 2.09
C SER A 83 -14.53 1.64 2.26
N PHE A 84 -13.89 1.25 1.16
CA PHE A 84 -12.55 0.67 1.20
C PHE A 84 -11.51 1.70 1.61
N LEU A 85 -11.68 2.96 1.21
CA LEU A 85 -10.81 4.05 1.64
C LEU A 85 -10.90 4.24 3.17
N VAL A 86 -12.11 4.20 3.72
CA VAL A 86 -12.31 4.30 5.17
C VAL A 86 -11.62 3.14 5.89
N PHE A 87 -11.74 1.93 5.36
CA PHE A 87 -11.08 0.75 5.90
C PHE A 87 -9.55 0.92 5.91
N LEU A 88 -8.97 1.41 4.81
CA LEU A 88 -7.53 1.62 4.70
C LEU A 88 -7.05 2.71 5.66
N ASP A 89 -7.82 3.79 5.80
CA ASP A 89 -7.48 4.86 6.72
C ASP A 89 -7.52 4.36 8.17
N ASP A 90 -8.49 3.52 8.50
CA ASP A 90 -8.57 2.89 9.82
C ASP A 90 -7.35 2.01 10.09
N LEU A 91 -6.90 1.23 9.11
CA LEU A 91 -5.67 0.44 9.23
C LEU A 91 -4.45 1.33 9.49
N ARG A 92 -4.37 2.45 8.79
CA ARG A 92 -3.27 3.40 8.97
C ARG A 92 -3.27 3.99 10.38
N VAL A 93 -4.43 4.37 10.87
CA VAL A 93 -4.60 4.92 12.22
C VAL A 93 -4.20 3.87 13.27
N ARG A 94 -4.64 2.64 13.12
CA ARG A 94 -4.29 1.55 14.02
C ARG A 94 -2.78 1.28 14.05
N ARG A 95 -2.14 1.31 12.88
CA ARG A 95 -0.70 1.17 12.76
C ARG A 95 0.02 2.24 13.57
N ASN A 96 -0.42 3.49 13.46
CA ASN A 96 0.24 4.62 14.13
C ASN A 96 -0.11 4.72 15.62
N GLY A 97 -1.32 4.32 15.99
CA GLY A 97 -1.83 4.44 17.36
C GLY A 97 -1.47 3.28 18.28
N SER A 98 -0.82 2.25 17.76
CA SER A 98 -0.49 1.03 18.50
C SER A 98 0.88 1.04 19.17
N LEU A 99 1.54 2.15 19.09
CA LEU A 99 2.88 2.31 19.67
C LEU A 99 2.84 2.79 21.09
#